data_49643f8f4d37ef2309a399de81b30525
#
_entry.id   49643f8f4d37ef2309a399de81b30525
#
_cell.length_a   1.000
_cell.length_b   1.000
_cell.length_c   1.000
_cell.angle_alpha   90.00
_cell.angle_beta   90.00
_cell.angle_gamma   90.00
#
_symmetry.space_group_name_H-M   'P 1'
#
loop_
_entity.id
_entity.type
_entity.pdbx_description
1 polymer ?
#
loop_
_entity_poly.entity_id
_entity_poly.type
_entity_poly.pdbx_seq_one_letter_code
_entity_poly.pdbx_strand_id
1 'polypeptide(L)'
;MATPVVLPDGKKVAIDLLSADLPDVHVMGRLPEGAALNAALPVVRVLRIGGVADVRGWADPANRDNPRFSIDCYAAAEDQAMRLAQRVCAAWELLKGRDTADGIVTGISQETGPQDRPEDPNADMARVGMTLGMSVSPPRSTS
;
A
#
# COMPACT_ATOMS: atom_id res chain seq x y z
N MET A 1 -5.42 32.43 -14.97
CA MET A 1 -5.09 31.07 -15.37
C MET A 1 -5.12 30.17 -14.14
N ALA A 2 -5.81 29.05 -14.21
CA ALA A 2 -5.92 28.14 -13.08
C ALA A 2 -4.60 27.41 -12.86
N THR A 3 -4.21 27.24 -11.59
CA THR A 3 -3.04 26.44 -11.22
C THR A 3 -3.47 24.99 -11.08
N PRO A 4 -2.85 24.05 -11.80
CA PRO A 4 -3.19 22.64 -11.62
C PRO A 4 -2.87 22.14 -10.22
N VAL A 5 -3.74 21.28 -9.71
CA VAL A 5 -3.54 20.63 -8.41
C VAL A 5 -2.88 19.27 -8.67
N VAL A 6 -1.68 19.12 -8.15
CA VAL A 6 -0.96 17.85 -8.23
C VAL A 6 -1.05 17.18 -6.86
N LEU A 7 -1.72 16.04 -6.83
CA LEU A 7 -1.89 15.28 -5.60
C LEU A 7 -0.68 14.40 -5.32
N PRO A 8 -0.48 14.02 -4.06
CA PRO A 8 0.65 13.15 -3.72
C PRO A 8 0.51 11.76 -4.34
N ASP A 9 1.64 11.07 -4.51
CA ASP A 9 1.67 9.68 -4.96
C ASP A 9 1.30 8.76 -3.78
N GLY A 10 0.02 8.39 -3.71
CA GLY A 10 -0.48 7.56 -2.62
C GLY A 10 0.17 6.17 -2.56
N LYS A 11 0.54 5.61 -3.70
CA LYS A 11 1.25 4.33 -3.73
C LYS A 11 2.61 4.43 -3.05
N LYS A 12 3.36 5.48 -3.34
CA LYS A 12 4.65 5.73 -2.70
C LYS A 12 4.50 5.91 -1.19
N VAL A 13 3.48 6.66 -0.75
CA VAL A 13 3.17 6.84 0.67
C VAL A 13 2.91 5.48 1.34
N ALA A 14 2.09 4.64 0.72
CA ALA A 14 1.76 3.31 1.26
C ALA A 14 3.01 2.43 1.36
N ILE A 15 3.82 2.39 0.32
CA ILE A 15 5.05 1.58 0.29
C ILE A 15 6.04 2.07 1.37
N ASP A 16 6.25 3.37 1.46
CA ASP A 16 7.20 3.94 2.41
C ASP A 16 6.79 3.65 3.86
N LEU A 17 5.50 3.81 4.18
CA LEU A 17 5.01 3.56 5.54
C LEU A 17 5.03 2.08 5.90
N LEU A 18 4.60 1.21 4.98
CA LEU A 18 4.65 -0.23 5.24
C LEU A 18 6.09 -0.72 5.36
N SER A 19 7.01 -0.21 4.53
CA SER A 19 8.42 -0.55 4.62
C SER A 19 9.00 -0.17 5.98
N ALA A 20 8.64 1.00 6.51
CA ALA A 20 9.10 1.46 7.81
C ALA A 20 8.54 0.60 8.96
N ASP A 21 7.26 0.21 8.85
CA ASP A 21 6.57 -0.53 9.90
C ASP A 21 6.84 -2.05 9.85
N LEU A 22 7.31 -2.56 8.70
CA LEU A 22 7.61 -3.97 8.48
C LEU A 22 9.05 -4.11 7.95
N PRO A 23 10.07 -3.81 8.80
CA PRO A 23 11.46 -3.75 8.33
C PRO A 23 12.03 -5.11 7.91
N ASP A 24 11.42 -6.22 8.32
CA ASP A 24 11.81 -7.58 7.96
C ASP A 24 11.18 -8.06 6.64
N VAL A 25 10.39 -7.21 5.98
CA VAL A 25 9.63 -7.55 4.77
C VAL A 25 10.04 -6.62 3.64
N HIS A 26 10.14 -7.19 2.44
CA HIS A 26 10.34 -6.38 1.23
C HIS A 26 9.00 -5.89 0.71
N VAL A 27 8.75 -4.60 0.85
CA VAL A 27 7.53 -3.95 0.35
C VAL A 27 7.86 -3.26 -0.97
N MET A 28 7.13 -3.60 -2.03
CA MET A 28 7.45 -3.10 -3.36
C MET A 28 6.20 -2.97 -4.23
N GLY A 29 6.30 -2.16 -5.28
CA GLY A 29 5.21 -1.98 -6.24
C GLY A 29 5.29 -2.92 -7.42
N ARG A 30 6.45 -3.51 -7.68
CA ARG A 30 6.68 -4.42 -8.79
C ARG A 30 7.50 -5.60 -8.31
N LEU A 31 7.01 -6.80 -8.62
CA LEU A 31 7.69 -8.03 -8.23
C LEU A 31 8.93 -8.28 -9.08
N PRO A 32 10.02 -8.75 -8.47
CA PRO A 32 11.12 -9.33 -9.25
C PRO A 32 10.67 -10.63 -9.90
N GLU A 33 11.38 -11.07 -10.92
CA GLU A 33 11.04 -12.28 -11.66
C GLU A 33 11.84 -13.47 -11.18
N GLY A 34 11.24 -14.66 -11.32
CA GLY A 34 11.91 -15.93 -11.14
C GLY A 34 12.55 -16.12 -9.78
N ALA A 35 13.81 -16.59 -9.78
CA ALA A 35 14.55 -16.88 -8.56
C ALA A 35 14.76 -15.66 -7.66
N ALA A 36 14.77 -14.46 -8.23
CA ALA A 36 14.90 -13.23 -7.46
C ALA A 36 13.72 -13.00 -6.53
N LEU A 37 12.50 -13.40 -6.92
CA LEU A 37 11.33 -13.31 -6.06
C LEU A 37 11.45 -14.27 -4.88
N ASN A 38 11.85 -15.52 -5.11
CA ASN A 38 12.08 -16.48 -4.03
C ASN A 38 13.12 -15.99 -3.03
N ALA A 39 14.19 -15.38 -3.53
CA ALA A 39 15.25 -14.84 -2.67
C ALA A 39 14.79 -13.64 -1.85
N ALA A 40 13.78 -12.92 -2.31
CA ALA A 40 13.25 -11.73 -1.64
C ALA A 40 12.17 -12.02 -0.58
N LEU A 41 11.64 -13.23 -0.53
CA LEU A 41 10.56 -13.57 0.40
C LEU A 41 10.96 -13.33 1.86
N PRO A 42 10.05 -12.84 2.70
CA PRO A 42 8.66 -12.46 2.43
C PRO A 42 8.54 -11.11 1.69
N VAL A 43 7.58 -11.03 0.79
CA VAL A 43 7.36 -9.85 -0.06
C VAL A 43 5.91 -9.39 0.05
N VAL A 44 5.72 -8.08 0.12
CA VAL A 44 4.41 -7.43 -0.01
C VAL A 44 4.43 -6.57 -1.27
N ARG A 45 3.53 -6.86 -2.19
CA ARG A 45 3.35 -6.03 -3.38
C ARG A 45 2.15 -5.12 -3.21
N VAL A 46 2.34 -3.83 -3.46
CA VAL A 46 1.29 -2.82 -3.43
C VAL A 46 0.97 -2.41 -4.86
N LEU A 47 -0.24 -2.68 -5.32
CA LEU A 47 -0.71 -2.35 -6.66
C LEU A 47 -1.93 -1.44 -6.56
N ARG A 48 -1.85 -0.25 -7.14
CA ARG A 48 -3.02 0.62 -7.20
C ARG A 48 -4.00 0.08 -8.23
N ILE A 49 -5.26 -0.14 -7.81
CA ILE A 49 -6.32 -0.69 -8.67
C ILE A 49 -7.45 0.29 -8.93
N GLY A 50 -7.38 1.49 -8.34
CA GLY A 50 -8.43 2.48 -8.54
C GLY A 50 -8.38 3.58 -7.51
N GLY A 51 -9.52 4.22 -7.33
CA GLY A 51 -9.67 5.35 -6.44
C GLY A 51 -9.74 6.66 -7.21
N VAL A 52 -10.43 7.62 -6.64
CA VAL A 52 -10.64 8.93 -7.26
C VAL A 52 -10.15 10.04 -6.35
N ALA A 53 -9.65 11.09 -6.99
CA ALA A 53 -9.22 12.29 -6.29
C ALA A 53 -10.43 13.13 -5.88
N ASP A 54 -10.29 13.83 -4.78
CA ASP A 54 -11.24 14.82 -4.30
C ASP A 54 -10.52 16.16 -4.26
N VAL A 55 -10.72 16.96 -5.31
CA VAL A 55 -10.01 18.21 -5.52
C VAL A 55 -10.98 19.37 -5.36
N ARG A 56 -10.67 20.27 -4.44
CA ARG A 56 -11.51 21.41 -4.11
C ARG A 56 -10.94 22.74 -4.61
N GLY A 57 -9.70 22.74 -5.04
CA GLY A 57 -9.03 23.92 -5.55
C GLY A 57 -7.56 23.96 -5.12
N TRP A 58 -6.81 24.84 -5.76
CA TRP A 58 -5.39 24.99 -5.48
C TRP A 58 -5.15 25.36 -4.01
N ALA A 59 -4.21 24.69 -3.38
CA ALA A 59 -3.81 24.91 -1.98
C ALA A 59 -4.92 24.65 -0.95
N ASP A 60 -6.07 24.06 -1.35
CA ASP A 60 -7.10 23.68 -0.38
C ASP A 60 -6.59 22.47 0.44
N PRO A 61 -6.54 22.59 1.79
CA PRO A 61 -6.06 21.50 2.62
C PRO A 61 -6.94 20.25 2.59
N ALA A 62 -8.15 20.36 2.06
CA ALA A 62 -9.06 19.22 1.89
C ALA A 62 -8.80 18.43 0.60
N ASN A 63 -7.92 18.92 -0.28
CA ASN A 63 -7.52 18.17 -1.46
C ASN A 63 -6.90 16.84 -1.05
N ARG A 64 -7.34 15.75 -1.68
CA ARG A 64 -6.84 14.42 -1.35
C ARG A 64 -7.01 13.46 -2.50
N ASP A 65 -6.15 12.46 -2.55
CA ASP A 65 -6.32 11.28 -3.37
C ASP A 65 -6.86 10.17 -2.49
N ASN A 66 -7.69 9.31 -3.05
CA ASN A 66 -8.28 8.18 -2.34
C ASN A 66 -7.93 6.88 -3.06
N PRO A 67 -6.66 6.48 -3.06
CA PRO A 67 -6.25 5.28 -3.77
C PRO A 67 -6.81 4.01 -3.15
N ARG A 68 -7.13 3.05 -4.01
CA ARG A 68 -7.45 1.68 -3.63
C ARG A 68 -6.33 0.79 -4.10
N PHE A 69 -5.90 -0.13 -3.23
CA PHE A 69 -4.79 -1.00 -3.52
C PHE A 69 -5.19 -2.46 -3.42
N SER A 70 -4.72 -3.25 -4.38
CA SER A 70 -4.60 -4.69 -4.20
C SER A 70 -3.24 -4.96 -3.58
N ILE A 71 -3.25 -5.57 -2.42
CA ILE A 71 -2.02 -5.86 -1.68
C ILE A 71 -1.88 -7.37 -1.62
N ASP A 72 -0.76 -7.87 -2.11
CA ASP A 72 -0.45 -9.29 -2.14
C ASP A 72 0.75 -9.58 -1.26
N CYS A 73 0.60 -10.59 -0.41
CA CYS A 73 1.62 -11.05 0.51
C CYS A 73 2.13 -12.41 0.04
N TYR A 74 3.42 -12.48 -0.22
CA TYR A 74 4.09 -13.69 -0.71
C TYR A 74 5.01 -14.22 0.37
N ALA A 75 4.90 -15.51 0.63
CA ALA A 75 5.78 -16.22 1.56
C ALA A 75 5.99 -17.65 1.09
N ALA A 76 6.92 -18.35 1.73
CA ALA A 76 7.26 -19.72 1.35
C ALA A 76 6.12 -20.71 1.62
N ALA A 77 5.28 -20.44 2.64
CA ALA A 77 4.19 -21.32 3.05
C ALA A 77 2.89 -20.53 3.26
N GLU A 78 1.76 -21.21 3.16
CA GLU A 78 0.44 -20.60 3.27
C GLU A 78 0.20 -19.92 4.62
N ASP A 79 0.58 -20.57 5.72
CA ASP A 79 0.42 -20.00 7.06
C ASP A 79 1.29 -18.75 7.25
N GLN A 80 2.46 -18.72 6.64
CA GLN A 80 3.35 -17.56 6.68
C GLN A 80 2.78 -16.40 5.87
N ALA A 81 2.22 -16.69 4.69
CA ALA A 81 1.59 -15.67 3.84
C ALA A 81 0.36 -15.06 4.53
N MET A 82 -0.47 -15.88 5.18
CA MET A 82 -1.63 -15.41 5.92
C MET A 82 -1.21 -14.57 7.12
N ARG A 83 -0.19 -15.00 7.85
CA ARG A 83 0.32 -14.23 9.00
C ARG A 83 0.89 -12.89 8.55
N LEU A 84 1.59 -12.86 7.43
CA LEU A 84 2.09 -11.62 6.85
C LEU A 84 0.94 -10.68 6.47
N ALA A 85 -0.12 -11.21 5.86
CA ALA A 85 -1.29 -10.42 5.50
C ALA A 85 -1.97 -9.83 6.75
N GLN A 86 -2.07 -10.58 7.82
CA GLN A 86 -2.61 -10.08 9.09
C GLN A 86 -1.74 -8.97 9.68
N ARG A 87 -0.42 -9.08 9.56
CA ARG A 87 0.51 -8.02 9.99
C ARG A 87 0.32 -6.75 9.17
N VAL A 88 0.13 -6.90 7.86
CA VAL A 88 -0.12 -5.75 6.96
C VAL A 88 -1.42 -5.06 7.36
N CYS A 89 -2.50 -5.81 7.60
CA CYS A 89 -3.77 -5.22 8.03
C CYS A 89 -3.63 -4.50 9.36
N ALA A 90 -2.91 -5.06 10.31
CA ALA A 90 -2.67 -4.43 11.61
C ALA A 90 -1.88 -3.13 11.46
N ALA A 91 -0.84 -3.13 10.62
CA ALA A 91 -0.07 -1.92 10.32
C ALA A 91 -0.93 -0.87 9.62
N TRP A 92 -1.79 -1.28 8.69
CA TRP A 92 -2.68 -0.39 7.96
C TRP A 92 -3.62 0.39 8.88
N GLU A 93 -4.14 -0.26 9.91
CA GLU A 93 -5.04 0.37 10.89
C GLU A 93 -4.38 1.55 11.63
N LEU A 94 -3.06 1.58 11.67
CA LEU A 94 -2.31 2.62 12.39
C LEU A 94 -1.78 3.72 11.48
N LEU A 95 -2.10 3.70 10.19
CA LEU A 95 -1.54 4.66 9.24
C LEU A 95 -2.22 6.03 9.29
N LYS A 96 -3.46 6.11 9.75
CA LYS A 96 -4.18 7.39 9.79
C LYS A 96 -3.43 8.40 10.65
N GLY A 97 -3.19 9.57 10.10
CA GLY A 97 -2.47 10.65 10.77
C GLY A 97 -0.96 10.62 10.55
N ARG A 98 -0.43 9.59 9.87
CA ARG A 98 1.00 9.48 9.60
C ARG A 98 1.43 10.44 8.50
N ASP A 99 2.55 11.12 8.73
CA ASP A 99 3.14 12.07 7.79
C ASP A 99 4.27 11.39 7.03
N THR A 100 4.37 11.71 5.74
CA THR A 100 5.55 11.39 4.93
C THR A 100 5.96 12.65 4.16
N ALA A 101 7.14 12.61 3.55
CA ALA A 101 7.58 13.72 2.69
C ALA A 101 6.62 13.93 1.50
N ASP A 102 5.92 12.87 1.09
CA ASP A 102 5.04 12.90 -0.09
C ASP A 102 3.58 13.21 0.25
N GLY A 103 3.17 13.06 1.50
CA GLY A 103 1.80 13.33 1.90
C GLY A 103 1.44 12.85 3.30
N ILE A 104 0.22 13.19 3.71
CA ILE A 104 -0.34 12.82 5.02
C ILE A 104 -1.49 11.86 4.79
N VAL A 105 -1.50 10.75 5.54
CA VAL A 105 -2.62 9.81 5.52
C VAL A 105 -3.76 10.38 6.38
N THR A 106 -4.87 10.73 5.75
CA THR A 106 -6.03 11.32 6.43
C THR A 106 -7.13 10.34 6.72
N GLY A 107 -7.08 9.15 6.11
CA GLY A 107 -8.05 8.09 6.36
C GLY A 107 -7.56 6.77 5.84
N ILE A 108 -8.11 5.69 6.35
CA ILE A 108 -7.83 4.33 5.89
C ILE A 108 -9.13 3.54 5.78
N SER A 109 -9.12 2.52 4.95
CA SER A 109 -10.21 1.56 4.85
C SER A 109 -9.69 0.17 4.54
N GLN A 110 -10.45 -0.84 4.95
CA GLN A 110 -10.22 -2.21 4.55
C GLN A 110 -11.48 -2.69 3.83
N GLU A 111 -11.37 -2.84 2.52
CA GLU A 111 -12.50 -3.21 1.68
C GLU A 111 -12.69 -4.74 1.66
N THR A 112 -11.59 -5.46 1.52
CA THR A 112 -11.58 -6.93 1.57
C THR A 112 -10.41 -7.36 2.45
N GLY A 113 -10.68 -8.16 3.46
CA GLY A 113 -9.64 -8.72 4.33
C GLY A 113 -8.81 -9.79 3.63
N PRO A 114 -7.86 -10.38 4.36
CA PRO A 114 -6.98 -11.41 3.78
C PRO A 114 -7.76 -12.58 3.20
N GLN A 115 -7.40 -12.96 1.98
CA GLN A 115 -7.98 -14.11 1.28
C GLN A 115 -6.93 -14.83 0.47
N ASP A 116 -7.08 -16.12 0.33
CA ASP A 116 -6.17 -16.90 -0.50
C ASP A 116 -6.30 -16.47 -1.96
N ARG A 117 -5.17 -16.24 -2.59
CA ARG A 117 -5.08 -15.96 -4.03
C ARG A 117 -4.10 -16.96 -4.60
N PRO A 118 -4.58 -18.14 -5.03
CA PRO A 118 -3.69 -19.21 -5.49
C PRO A 118 -2.79 -18.73 -6.63
N GLU A 119 -1.51 -19.05 -6.51
CA GLU A 119 -0.55 -18.87 -7.58
C GLU A 119 -0.56 -20.09 -8.52
N ASP A 120 0.26 -20.01 -9.56
CA ASP A 120 0.52 -21.14 -10.44
C ASP A 120 0.87 -22.35 -9.57
N PRO A 121 0.24 -23.51 -9.81
CA PRO A 121 0.49 -24.71 -9.00
C PRO A 121 1.95 -25.18 -9.00
N ASN A 122 2.78 -24.65 -9.89
CA ASN A 122 4.22 -24.92 -9.92
C ASN A 122 5.05 -23.91 -9.14
N ALA A 123 4.41 -22.90 -8.54
CA ALA A 123 5.13 -21.91 -7.77
C ALA A 123 5.46 -22.44 -6.37
N ASP A 124 6.71 -22.22 -5.94
CA ASP A 124 7.19 -22.62 -4.62
C ASP A 124 6.87 -21.61 -3.53
N MET A 125 5.71 -20.95 -3.65
CA MET A 125 5.32 -19.92 -2.72
C MET A 125 3.80 -19.83 -2.59
N ALA A 126 3.36 -19.25 -1.48
CA ALA A 126 1.96 -18.97 -1.22
C ALA A 126 1.68 -17.47 -1.37
N ARG A 127 0.47 -17.14 -1.76
CA ARG A 127 0.00 -15.78 -1.94
C ARG A 127 -1.31 -15.57 -1.22
N VAL A 128 -1.37 -14.54 -0.40
CA VAL A 128 -2.58 -14.05 0.25
C VAL A 128 -2.75 -12.58 -0.09
N GLY A 129 -3.93 -12.20 -0.51
CA GLY A 129 -4.19 -10.82 -0.92
C GLY A 129 -5.37 -10.18 -0.22
N MET A 130 -5.43 -8.86 -0.33
CA MET A 130 -6.49 -8.06 0.25
C MET A 130 -6.65 -6.76 -0.54
N THR A 131 -7.78 -6.09 -0.33
CA THR A 131 -8.03 -4.77 -0.93
C THR A 131 -8.15 -3.75 0.17
N LEU A 132 -7.22 -2.82 0.20
CA LEU A 132 -7.15 -1.77 1.20
C LEU A 132 -7.18 -0.41 0.53
N GLY A 133 -7.69 0.59 1.23
CA GLY A 133 -7.73 1.96 0.73
C GLY A 133 -7.16 2.94 1.73
N MET A 134 -6.85 4.13 1.23
CA MET A 134 -6.45 5.25 2.07
C MET A 134 -6.85 6.56 1.43
N SER A 135 -6.83 7.60 2.22
CA SER A 135 -6.93 8.98 1.73
C SER A 135 -5.62 9.68 2.06
N VAL A 136 -5.06 10.36 1.08
CA VAL A 136 -3.78 11.03 1.22
C VAL A 136 -3.92 12.48 0.79
N SER A 137 -3.57 13.39 1.67
CA SER A 137 -3.55 14.83 1.40
C SER A 137 -2.11 15.30 1.18
N PRO A 138 -1.90 16.46 0.51
CA PRO A 138 -0.56 17.00 0.34
C PRO A 138 0.17 17.14 1.67
N PRO A 139 1.52 17.05 1.67
CA PRO A 139 2.28 17.23 2.89
C PRO A 139 2.03 18.62 3.50
N ARG A 140 2.13 18.70 4.84
CA ARG A 140 1.99 19.97 5.51
C ARG A 140 3.09 20.92 5.08
N SER A 141 2.68 22.14 4.74
CA SER A 141 3.61 23.18 4.42
C SER A 141 4.35 23.60 5.70
N THR A 142 5.67 23.48 5.68
CA THR A 142 6.53 24.08 6.68
C THR A 142 6.91 25.45 6.17
N SER A 143 6.21 26.42 6.61
CA SER A 143 6.57 27.83 6.30
C SER A 143 7.61 28.34 7.26
#